data_832d4e1b8e59f50859457031c0d87765
#
_entry.id   832d4e1b8e59f50859457031c0d87765
#
_cell.length_a   1.000
_cell.length_b   1.000
_cell.length_c   1.000
_cell.angle_alpha   90.00
_cell.angle_beta   90.00
_cell.angle_gamma   90.00
#
_symmetry.space_group_name_H-M   'P 1'
#
loop_
_entity.id
_entity.type
_entity.pdbx_description
1 polymer ?
#
loop_
_entity_poly.entity_id
_entity_poly.type
_entity_poly.pdbx_seq_one_letter_code
_entity_poly.pdbx_strand_id
1 'polypeptide(L)'
;LLVFLDFHNQKDNSKNHPMKGFVQVLQVLLFFVAAIIAISILIDKSPATLFAGLGASAAILMLVFKDSIMGFVSGVQLSANDMLKVGDWIEMPKYGANGTVIEVTLNTVKVRNWDNTITTIPPYLLVSDSFQNWRGMRESGGRRVKRSINIDMTSVRFCTPEMLAKYRKIQLLKDYVEQTEEVIEKYNVENGIDNSILVNGRRQTNLGVFRAYLTAYLKSLPDVNQELTCMVRQLQPTDRGIPIELYFFCALK
;
A
#
# COMPACT_ATOMS: atom_id res chain seq x y z
N LEU A 1 22.02 44.58 0.56
CA LEU A 1 21.63 43.24 1.06
C LEU A 1 22.30 42.94 2.40
N LEU A 2 23.63 43.09 2.53
CA LEU A 2 24.35 42.85 3.81
C LEU A 2 23.87 43.80 4.91
N VAL A 3 23.69 45.08 4.59
CA VAL A 3 23.15 46.07 5.54
C VAL A 3 21.72 45.75 5.98
N PHE A 4 20.91 45.18 5.09
CA PHE A 4 19.55 44.75 5.42
C PHE A 4 19.57 43.52 6.36
N LEU A 5 20.50 42.59 6.17
CA LEU A 5 20.74 41.45 7.05
C LEU A 5 21.19 41.89 8.46
N ASP A 6 22.11 42.84 8.54
CA ASP A 6 22.59 43.36 9.83
C ASP A 6 21.48 44.09 10.59
N PHE A 7 20.63 44.84 9.88
CA PHE A 7 19.48 45.50 10.47
C PHE A 7 18.40 44.52 10.95
N HIS A 8 18.20 43.43 10.22
CA HIS A 8 17.24 42.38 10.59
C HIS A 8 17.75 41.54 11.77
N ASN A 9 19.03 41.20 11.80
CA ASN A 9 19.66 40.46 12.89
C ASN A 9 19.73 41.26 14.22
N GLN A 10 19.75 42.60 14.16
CA GLN A 10 19.69 43.46 15.37
C GLN A 10 18.28 43.54 15.96
N LYS A 11 17.22 43.29 15.17
CA LYS A 11 15.84 43.49 15.59
C LYS A 11 15.16 42.23 16.11
N ASP A 12 15.67 41.06 15.80
CA ASP A 12 15.06 39.77 16.17
C ASP A 12 16.04 38.87 16.93
N ASN A 13 15.72 38.64 18.19
CA ASN A 13 16.43 37.74 19.09
C ASN A 13 16.12 36.23 18.81
N SER A 14 15.65 35.92 17.59
CA SER A 14 15.27 34.54 17.22
C SER A 14 16.40 33.84 16.47
N LYS A 15 17.09 32.96 17.20
CA LYS A 15 18.25 32.16 16.77
C LYS A 15 17.97 31.08 15.70
N ASN A 16 16.78 31.03 15.08
CA ASN A 16 16.34 29.84 14.32
C ASN A 16 15.86 30.07 12.89
N HIS A 17 16.15 31.19 12.23
CA HIS A 17 15.78 31.35 10.83
C HIS A 17 17.01 31.29 9.90
N PRO A 18 17.04 30.39 8.88
CA PRO A 18 18.18 30.26 7.95
C PRO A 18 18.23 31.41 6.91
N MET A 19 17.93 32.65 7.32
CA MET A 19 17.92 33.85 6.45
C MET A 19 19.25 34.09 5.77
N LYS A 20 20.38 33.76 6.43
CA LYS A 20 21.71 33.88 5.83
C LYS A 20 21.87 33.07 4.53
N GLY A 21 21.34 31.86 4.50
CA GLY A 21 21.38 31.02 3.31
C GLY A 21 20.60 31.61 2.12
N PHE A 22 19.41 32.15 2.37
CA PHE A 22 18.61 32.80 1.33
C PHE A 22 19.31 34.04 0.76
N VAL A 23 19.90 34.85 1.62
CA VAL A 23 20.64 36.06 1.18
C VAL A 23 21.89 35.69 0.40
N GLN A 24 22.63 34.64 0.79
CA GLN A 24 23.78 34.14 0.04
C GLN A 24 23.37 33.66 -1.36
N VAL A 25 22.29 32.90 -1.49
CA VAL A 25 21.77 32.48 -2.81
C VAL A 25 21.40 33.68 -3.67
N LEU A 26 20.72 34.70 -3.10
CA LEU A 26 20.36 35.90 -3.82
C LEU A 26 21.58 36.69 -4.25
N GLN A 27 22.63 36.80 -3.42
CA GLN A 27 23.90 37.41 -3.76
C GLN A 27 24.58 36.69 -4.94
N VAL A 28 24.63 35.35 -4.93
CA VAL A 28 25.22 34.58 -6.03
C VAL A 28 24.47 34.84 -7.34
N LEU A 29 23.14 34.88 -7.31
CA LEU A 29 22.32 35.20 -8.48
C LEU A 29 22.59 36.62 -9.01
N LEU A 30 22.69 37.61 -8.12
CA LEU A 30 23.01 38.99 -8.51
C LEU A 30 24.41 39.10 -9.12
N PHE A 31 25.42 38.48 -8.53
CA PHE A 31 26.76 38.44 -9.09
C PHE A 31 26.81 37.72 -10.45
N PHE A 32 26.07 36.65 -10.61
CA PHE A 32 25.97 35.94 -11.88
C PHE A 32 25.36 36.82 -12.98
N VAL A 33 24.26 37.53 -12.69
CA VAL A 33 23.64 38.49 -13.64
C VAL A 33 24.58 39.65 -13.95
N ALA A 34 25.22 40.23 -12.93
CA ALA A 34 26.19 41.29 -13.10
C ALA A 34 27.39 40.87 -13.97
N ALA A 35 27.91 39.65 -13.77
CA ALA A 35 28.99 39.12 -14.59
C ALA A 35 28.57 38.95 -16.07
N ILE A 36 27.36 38.48 -16.35
CA ILE A 36 26.86 38.36 -17.73
C ILE A 36 26.73 39.74 -18.37
N ILE A 37 26.23 40.76 -17.65
CA ILE A 37 26.13 42.13 -18.16
C ILE A 37 27.54 42.70 -18.43
N ALA A 38 28.50 42.50 -17.54
CA ALA A 38 29.87 42.94 -17.73
C ALA A 38 30.53 42.31 -18.97
N ILE A 39 30.35 40.97 -19.14
CA ILE A 39 30.84 40.26 -20.33
C ILE A 39 30.15 40.78 -21.59
N SER A 40 28.85 40.99 -21.54
CA SER A 40 28.05 41.55 -22.63
C SER A 40 28.63 42.91 -23.16
N ILE A 41 29.00 43.78 -22.24
CA ILE A 41 29.61 45.08 -22.58
C ILE A 41 31.00 44.88 -23.22
N LEU A 42 31.83 43.96 -22.67
CA LEU A 42 33.20 43.71 -23.17
C LEU A 42 33.21 43.14 -24.58
N ILE A 43 32.22 42.32 -24.96
CA ILE A 43 32.16 41.66 -26.28
C ILE A 43 31.21 42.36 -27.25
N ASP A 44 30.69 43.52 -26.87
CA ASP A 44 29.75 44.34 -27.67
C ASP A 44 28.54 43.56 -28.18
N LYS A 45 27.93 42.72 -27.29
CA LYS A 45 26.73 41.92 -27.56
C LYS A 45 25.63 42.24 -26.57
N SER A 46 24.38 42.08 -26.98
CA SER A 46 23.27 42.33 -26.05
C SER A 46 23.24 41.29 -24.93
N PRO A 47 22.98 41.67 -23.68
CA PRO A 47 22.83 40.72 -22.58
C PRO A 47 21.78 39.64 -22.88
N ALA A 48 20.69 39.98 -23.58
CA ALA A 48 19.64 39.04 -23.98
C ALA A 48 20.16 37.91 -24.86
N THR A 49 21.10 38.20 -25.79
CA THR A 49 21.71 37.16 -26.65
C THR A 49 22.54 36.17 -25.84
N LEU A 50 23.28 36.65 -24.83
CA LEU A 50 24.06 35.80 -23.95
C LEU A 50 23.16 34.93 -23.06
N PHE A 51 22.12 35.53 -22.47
CA PHE A 51 21.15 34.76 -21.71
C PHE A 51 20.43 33.69 -22.54
N ALA A 52 20.06 34.02 -23.79
CA ALA A 52 19.44 33.07 -24.70
C ALA A 52 20.37 31.90 -25.03
N GLY A 53 21.65 32.20 -25.33
CA GLY A 53 22.66 31.13 -25.60
C GLY A 53 22.94 30.25 -24.38
N LEU A 54 23.13 30.84 -23.21
CA LEU A 54 23.31 30.12 -21.97
C LEU A 54 22.07 29.30 -21.59
N GLY A 55 20.88 29.86 -21.76
CA GLY A 55 19.62 29.18 -21.51
C GLY A 55 19.42 27.97 -22.42
N ALA A 56 19.70 28.10 -23.72
CA ALA A 56 19.65 26.99 -24.66
C ALA A 56 20.65 25.87 -24.28
N SER A 57 21.89 26.25 -23.94
CA SER A 57 22.90 25.29 -23.51
C SER A 57 22.48 24.56 -22.18
N ALA A 58 21.95 25.32 -21.22
CA ALA A 58 21.45 24.76 -19.97
C ALA A 58 20.27 23.79 -20.18
N ALA A 59 19.34 24.11 -21.11
CA ALA A 59 18.23 23.23 -21.46
C ALA A 59 18.72 21.91 -22.08
N ILE A 60 19.73 21.93 -22.95
CA ILE A 60 20.33 20.74 -23.52
C ILE A 60 20.99 19.89 -22.42
N LEU A 61 21.80 20.54 -21.55
CA LEU A 61 22.44 19.83 -20.43
C LEU A 61 21.42 19.22 -19.49
N MET A 62 20.34 19.95 -19.15
CA MET A 62 19.27 19.43 -18.31
C MET A 62 18.59 18.22 -18.95
N LEU A 63 18.39 18.23 -20.28
CA LEU A 63 17.82 17.07 -20.99
C LEU A 63 18.74 15.84 -20.95
N VAL A 64 20.05 16.06 -21.12
CA VAL A 64 21.04 14.95 -21.04
C VAL A 64 21.12 14.35 -19.64
N PHE A 65 21.06 15.16 -18.60
CA PHE A 65 21.19 14.71 -17.21
C PHE A 65 19.85 14.45 -16.51
N LYS A 66 18.71 14.60 -17.21
CA LYS A 66 17.37 14.45 -16.65
C LYS A 66 17.22 13.14 -15.86
N ASP A 67 17.57 12.02 -16.44
CA ASP A 67 17.36 10.70 -15.81
C ASP A 67 18.29 10.50 -14.60
N SER A 68 19.50 11.05 -14.65
CA SER A 68 20.44 11.01 -13.53
C SER A 68 19.95 11.86 -12.36
N ILE A 69 19.43 13.06 -12.64
CA ILE A 69 18.85 13.95 -11.63
C ILE A 69 17.60 13.30 -11.03
N MET A 70 16.71 12.76 -11.87
CA MET A 70 15.50 12.05 -11.42
C MET A 70 15.85 10.84 -10.54
N GLY A 71 16.85 10.06 -10.94
CA GLY A 71 17.33 8.91 -10.16
C GLY A 71 17.87 9.33 -8.80
N PHE A 72 18.70 10.36 -8.76
CA PHE A 72 19.26 10.92 -7.51
C PHE A 72 18.16 11.43 -6.56
N VAL A 73 17.28 12.29 -7.05
CA VAL A 73 16.18 12.87 -6.24
C VAL A 73 15.27 11.76 -5.70
N SER A 74 14.92 10.80 -6.54
CA SER A 74 14.09 9.67 -6.15
C SER A 74 14.78 8.75 -5.14
N GLY A 75 16.08 8.51 -5.29
CA GLY A 75 16.88 7.75 -4.33
C GLY A 75 16.90 8.41 -2.94
N VAL A 76 17.10 9.72 -2.91
CA VAL A 76 17.02 10.50 -1.66
C VAL A 76 15.61 10.43 -1.07
N GLN A 77 14.58 10.57 -1.87
CA GLN A 77 13.17 10.52 -1.44
C GLN A 77 12.78 9.15 -0.88
N LEU A 78 13.18 8.05 -1.52
CA LEU A 78 12.96 6.69 -1.02
C LEU A 78 13.58 6.48 0.36
N SER A 79 14.80 7.00 0.55
CA SER A 79 15.53 6.89 1.81
C SER A 79 14.96 7.81 2.89
N ALA A 80 14.73 9.09 2.57
CA ALA A 80 14.26 10.07 3.54
C ALA A 80 12.85 9.78 4.08
N ASN A 81 11.99 9.20 3.23
CA ASN A 81 10.62 8.82 3.62
C ASN A 81 10.50 7.37 4.11
N ASP A 82 11.61 6.67 4.30
CA ASP A 82 11.64 5.27 4.73
C ASP A 82 10.76 4.32 3.89
N MET A 83 10.63 4.61 2.59
CA MET A 83 9.75 3.85 1.70
C MET A 83 10.29 2.46 1.39
N LEU A 84 11.64 2.31 1.36
CA LEU A 84 12.31 1.09 0.96
C LEU A 84 13.65 0.91 1.68
N LYS A 85 13.91 -0.33 2.16
CA LYS A 85 15.18 -0.75 2.75
C LYS A 85 15.68 -2.05 2.15
N VAL A 86 16.99 -2.27 2.21
CA VAL A 86 17.58 -3.57 1.94
C VAL A 86 17.00 -4.60 2.91
N GLY A 87 16.57 -5.75 2.39
CA GLY A 87 15.88 -6.80 3.13
C GLY A 87 14.35 -6.70 3.10
N ASP A 88 13.76 -5.63 2.56
CA ASP A 88 12.32 -5.56 2.36
C ASP A 88 11.88 -6.54 1.27
N TRP A 89 10.74 -7.17 1.50
CA TRP A 89 10.03 -7.86 0.44
C TRP A 89 9.07 -6.89 -0.23
N ILE A 90 9.26 -6.69 -1.53
CA ILE A 90 8.39 -5.84 -2.34
C ILE A 90 7.77 -6.61 -3.50
N GLU A 91 6.62 -6.13 -3.94
CA GLU A 91 5.92 -6.63 -5.10
C GLU A 91 5.56 -5.47 -6.03
N MET A 92 6.01 -5.57 -7.29
CA MET A 92 5.80 -4.59 -8.36
C MET A 92 5.55 -5.35 -9.67
N PRO A 93 4.34 -5.87 -9.90
CA PRO A 93 4.04 -6.79 -11.00
C PRO A 93 4.32 -6.20 -12.38
N LYS A 94 4.08 -4.90 -12.55
CA LYS A 94 4.33 -4.16 -13.80
C LYS A 94 5.77 -4.31 -14.30
N TYR A 95 6.72 -4.49 -13.39
CA TYR A 95 8.16 -4.59 -13.69
C TYR A 95 8.73 -5.99 -13.38
N GLY A 96 7.87 -6.97 -13.14
CA GLY A 96 8.29 -8.34 -12.87
C GLY A 96 9.11 -8.50 -11.59
N ALA A 97 8.90 -7.61 -10.60
CA ALA A 97 9.55 -7.70 -9.31
C ALA A 97 8.59 -8.26 -8.27
N ASN A 98 8.98 -9.37 -7.65
CA ASN A 98 8.33 -9.95 -6.49
C ASN A 98 9.38 -10.71 -5.68
N GLY A 99 9.98 -10.04 -4.69
CA GLY A 99 11.08 -10.64 -3.93
C GLY A 99 11.73 -9.66 -2.98
N THR A 100 12.92 -10.02 -2.52
CA THR A 100 13.67 -9.28 -1.51
C THR A 100 14.60 -8.25 -2.15
N VAL A 101 14.54 -7.02 -1.65
CA VAL A 101 15.48 -5.95 -2.01
C VAL A 101 16.85 -6.31 -1.48
N ILE A 102 17.83 -6.46 -2.38
CA ILE A 102 19.20 -6.83 -2.04
C ILE A 102 20.17 -5.65 -2.08
N GLU A 103 19.83 -4.61 -2.85
CA GLU A 103 20.68 -3.42 -2.99
C GLU A 103 19.81 -2.19 -3.32
N VAL A 104 20.14 -1.07 -2.70
CA VAL A 104 19.55 0.23 -3.00
C VAL A 104 20.69 1.21 -3.22
N THR A 105 20.84 1.74 -4.43
CA THR A 105 21.78 2.78 -4.79
C THR A 105 21.05 4.02 -5.27
N LEU A 106 21.78 5.09 -5.58
CA LEU A 106 21.19 6.34 -6.08
C LEU A 106 20.43 6.16 -7.42
N ASN A 107 20.88 5.23 -8.27
CA ASN A 107 20.35 5.06 -9.61
C ASN A 107 19.72 3.69 -9.84
N THR A 108 19.77 2.79 -8.85
CA THR A 108 19.38 1.40 -9.05
C THR A 108 18.90 0.76 -7.77
N VAL A 109 17.77 0.05 -7.85
CA VAL A 109 17.28 -0.87 -6.82
C VAL A 109 17.29 -2.27 -7.42
N LYS A 110 17.93 -3.23 -6.74
CA LYS A 110 17.95 -4.64 -7.15
C LYS A 110 17.05 -5.47 -6.25
N VAL A 111 16.15 -6.22 -6.86
CA VAL A 111 15.21 -7.12 -6.19
C VAL A 111 15.53 -8.55 -6.63
N ARG A 112 15.81 -9.43 -5.66
CA ARG A 112 15.94 -10.86 -5.90
C ARG A 112 14.56 -11.50 -5.80
N ASN A 113 14.05 -11.97 -6.92
CA ASN A 113 12.78 -12.68 -7.02
C ASN A 113 12.87 -14.09 -6.41
N TRP A 114 11.72 -14.73 -6.23
CA TRP A 114 11.62 -16.08 -5.64
C TRP A 114 12.28 -17.17 -6.48
N ASP A 115 12.42 -16.97 -7.79
CA ASP A 115 13.14 -17.84 -8.74
C ASP A 115 14.65 -17.55 -8.79
N ASN A 116 15.17 -16.70 -7.89
CA ASN A 116 16.55 -16.20 -7.85
C ASN A 116 16.97 -15.31 -9.01
N THR A 117 16.07 -14.91 -9.89
CA THR A 117 16.36 -13.84 -10.85
C THR A 117 16.49 -12.49 -10.16
N ILE A 118 17.25 -11.58 -10.76
CA ILE A 118 17.42 -10.22 -10.23
C ILE A 118 16.72 -9.24 -11.16
N THR A 119 15.70 -8.58 -10.64
CA THR A 119 15.07 -7.46 -11.34
C THR A 119 15.73 -6.15 -10.87
N THR A 120 16.17 -5.35 -11.84
CA THR A 120 16.79 -4.04 -11.61
C THR A 120 15.78 -2.94 -11.93
N ILE A 121 15.48 -2.08 -10.97
CA ILE A 121 14.47 -1.04 -11.08
C ILE A 121 15.12 0.31 -10.82
N PRO A 122 14.98 1.30 -11.72
CA PRO A 122 15.37 2.68 -11.43
C PRO A 122 14.55 3.26 -10.28
N PRO A 123 15.17 3.99 -9.31
CA PRO A 123 14.49 4.54 -8.14
C PRO A 123 13.27 5.41 -8.47
N TYR A 124 13.31 6.15 -9.56
CA TYR A 124 12.20 7.03 -9.94
C TYR A 124 10.91 6.27 -10.23
N LEU A 125 10.97 5.01 -10.68
CA LEU A 125 9.77 4.17 -10.90
C LEU A 125 9.11 3.76 -9.59
N LEU A 126 9.90 3.57 -8.53
CA LEU A 126 9.37 3.26 -7.19
C LEU A 126 8.73 4.47 -6.51
N VAL A 127 9.05 5.69 -6.97
CA VAL A 127 8.41 6.92 -6.49
C VAL A 127 7.21 7.31 -7.35
N SER A 128 7.28 7.08 -8.67
CA SER A 128 6.23 7.46 -9.61
C SER A 128 5.09 6.45 -9.73
N ASP A 129 5.39 5.16 -9.53
CA ASP A 129 4.41 4.08 -9.59
C ASP A 129 4.14 3.50 -8.20
N SER A 130 3.01 2.80 -8.06
CA SER A 130 2.68 2.08 -6.82
C SER A 130 3.41 0.74 -6.74
N PHE A 131 3.92 0.42 -5.57
CA PHE A 131 4.44 -0.91 -5.23
C PHE A 131 3.92 -1.34 -3.86
N GLN A 132 3.89 -2.64 -3.61
CA GLN A 132 3.55 -3.19 -2.30
C GLN A 132 4.83 -3.49 -1.52
N ASN A 133 4.97 -2.93 -0.32
CA ASN A 133 6.02 -3.28 0.62
C ASN A 133 5.45 -4.17 1.73
N TRP A 134 5.95 -5.39 1.83
CA TRP A 134 5.50 -6.39 2.80
C TRP A 134 6.18 -6.27 4.17
N ARG A 135 7.00 -5.23 4.40
CA ARG A 135 7.62 -4.94 5.70
C ARG A 135 6.57 -4.85 6.80
N GLY A 136 5.50 -4.08 6.57
CA GLY A 136 4.41 -3.92 7.53
C GLY A 136 3.75 -5.24 7.94
N MET A 137 3.63 -6.21 7.02
CA MET A 137 3.13 -7.53 7.37
C MET A 137 4.06 -8.26 8.34
N ARG A 138 5.39 -8.19 8.15
CA ARG A 138 6.36 -8.82 9.08
C ARG A 138 6.36 -8.13 10.46
N GLU A 139 6.30 -6.81 10.46
CA GLU A 139 6.28 -5.99 11.68
C GLU A 139 4.99 -6.15 12.47
N SER A 140 3.88 -6.50 11.83
CA SER A 140 2.60 -6.78 12.51
C SER A 140 2.57 -8.08 13.31
N GLY A 141 3.65 -8.88 13.29
CA GLY A 141 3.71 -10.16 13.99
C GLY A 141 2.85 -11.27 13.37
N GLY A 142 2.38 -11.10 12.14
CA GLY A 142 1.53 -12.07 11.47
C GLY A 142 1.90 -12.32 10.01
N ARG A 143 1.87 -13.58 9.58
CA ARG A 143 2.00 -13.95 8.17
C ARG A 143 0.62 -14.18 7.55
N ARG A 144 0.27 -13.42 6.52
CA ARG A 144 -1.00 -13.52 5.82
C ARG A 144 -1.21 -14.90 5.18
N VAL A 145 -2.35 -15.50 5.48
CA VAL A 145 -2.89 -16.67 4.78
C VAL A 145 -4.14 -16.24 4.02
N LYS A 146 -4.17 -16.53 2.73
CA LYS A 146 -5.32 -16.28 1.85
C LYS A 146 -5.54 -17.52 1.01
N ARG A 147 -6.62 -18.26 1.30
CA ARG A 147 -6.97 -19.52 0.64
C ARG A 147 -8.47 -19.56 0.38
N SER A 148 -8.89 -20.16 -0.72
CA SER A 148 -10.30 -20.37 -1.04
C SER A 148 -10.63 -21.85 -1.18
N ILE A 149 -11.81 -22.22 -0.70
CA ILE A 149 -12.42 -23.54 -0.88
C ILE A 149 -13.60 -23.32 -1.82
N ASN A 150 -13.62 -23.99 -2.96
CA ASN A 150 -14.73 -23.89 -3.91
C ASN A 150 -15.84 -24.85 -3.48
N ILE A 151 -17.05 -24.31 -3.29
CA ILE A 151 -18.24 -25.07 -2.94
C ILE A 151 -19.08 -25.26 -4.19
N ASP A 152 -19.49 -26.49 -4.46
CA ASP A 152 -20.42 -26.79 -5.55
C ASP A 152 -21.74 -26.04 -5.32
N MET A 153 -22.13 -25.23 -6.28
CA MET A 153 -23.36 -24.42 -6.21
C MET A 153 -24.61 -25.29 -6.04
N THR A 154 -24.64 -26.46 -6.65
CA THR A 154 -25.78 -27.40 -6.56
C THR A 154 -25.93 -28.04 -5.19
N SER A 155 -24.88 -28.01 -4.37
CA SER A 155 -24.90 -28.51 -2.99
C SER A 155 -25.54 -27.53 -2.00
N VAL A 156 -25.70 -26.25 -2.39
CA VAL A 156 -26.26 -25.21 -1.51
C VAL A 156 -27.77 -25.42 -1.35
N ARG A 157 -28.22 -25.53 -0.09
CA ARG A 157 -29.64 -25.77 0.24
C ARG A 157 -29.99 -25.17 1.59
N PHE A 158 -31.28 -24.98 1.82
CA PHE A 158 -31.79 -24.66 3.15
C PHE A 158 -31.53 -25.81 4.13
N CYS A 159 -31.23 -25.46 5.36
CA CYS A 159 -31.06 -26.47 6.42
C CYS A 159 -32.39 -27.07 6.80
N THR A 160 -32.44 -28.40 6.87
CA THR A 160 -33.57 -29.13 7.43
C THR A 160 -33.47 -29.20 8.98
N PRO A 161 -34.57 -29.48 9.70
CA PRO A 161 -34.52 -29.64 11.15
C PRO A 161 -33.51 -30.71 11.60
N GLU A 162 -33.37 -31.79 10.83
CA GLU A 162 -32.40 -32.89 11.13
C GLU A 162 -30.96 -32.40 10.94
N MET A 163 -30.72 -31.55 9.93
CA MET A 163 -29.39 -30.93 9.73
C MET A 163 -29.05 -29.99 10.89
N LEU A 164 -29.98 -29.14 11.30
CA LEU A 164 -29.77 -28.22 12.43
C LEU A 164 -29.54 -29.00 13.74
N ALA A 165 -30.29 -30.09 13.98
CA ALA A 165 -30.08 -30.95 15.13
C ALA A 165 -28.67 -31.59 15.14
N LYS A 166 -28.12 -31.94 13.96
CA LYS A 166 -26.73 -32.43 13.85
C LYS A 166 -25.73 -31.32 14.10
N TYR A 167 -25.97 -30.12 13.56
CA TYR A 167 -25.05 -28.98 13.71
C TYR A 167 -24.97 -28.49 15.16
N ARG A 168 -26.07 -28.55 15.95
CA ARG A 168 -26.05 -28.24 17.39
C ARG A 168 -25.13 -29.16 18.19
N LYS A 169 -24.82 -30.37 17.70
CA LYS A 169 -23.86 -31.29 18.35
C LYS A 169 -22.40 -30.89 18.11
N ILE A 170 -22.13 -30.00 17.15
CA ILE A 170 -20.80 -29.47 16.88
C ILE A 170 -20.54 -28.32 17.88
N GLN A 171 -19.57 -28.48 18.77
CA GLN A 171 -19.30 -27.54 19.86
C GLN A 171 -19.13 -26.09 19.37
N LEU A 172 -18.41 -25.89 18.27
CA LEU A 172 -18.15 -24.58 17.68
C LEU A 172 -19.37 -23.94 17.01
N LEU A 173 -20.45 -24.67 16.79
CA LEU A 173 -21.65 -24.21 16.09
C LEU A 173 -22.88 -24.10 16.97
N LYS A 174 -22.88 -24.72 18.15
CA LYS A 174 -24.07 -24.80 19.00
C LYS A 174 -24.70 -23.43 19.22
N ASP A 175 -23.96 -22.51 19.78
CA ASP A 175 -24.45 -21.15 20.11
C ASP A 175 -24.88 -20.39 18.87
N TYR A 176 -24.12 -20.50 17.76
CA TYR A 176 -24.47 -19.86 16.50
C TYR A 176 -25.80 -20.36 15.94
N VAL A 177 -26.03 -21.68 15.92
CA VAL A 177 -27.26 -22.27 15.37
C VAL A 177 -28.45 -21.83 16.21
N GLU A 178 -28.36 -21.90 17.56
CA GLU A 178 -29.42 -21.53 18.47
C GLU A 178 -29.80 -20.04 18.33
N GLN A 179 -28.83 -19.15 18.44
CA GLN A 179 -29.06 -17.69 18.31
C GLN A 179 -29.61 -17.31 16.93
N THR A 180 -29.10 -17.96 15.87
CA THR A 180 -29.55 -17.64 14.51
C THR A 180 -30.99 -18.12 14.29
N GLU A 181 -31.41 -19.24 14.86
CA GLU A 181 -32.79 -19.70 14.76
C GLU A 181 -33.75 -18.77 15.50
N GLU A 182 -33.41 -18.32 16.71
CA GLU A 182 -34.21 -17.34 17.45
C GLU A 182 -34.40 -16.03 16.63
N VAL A 183 -33.34 -15.51 16.07
CA VAL A 183 -33.39 -14.28 15.25
C VAL A 183 -34.24 -14.48 14.00
N ILE A 184 -34.13 -15.64 13.34
CA ILE A 184 -34.89 -15.98 12.14
C ILE A 184 -36.37 -16.14 12.49
N GLU A 185 -36.70 -16.89 13.54
CA GLU A 185 -38.07 -17.11 13.99
C GLU A 185 -38.75 -15.79 14.36
N LYS A 186 -38.10 -14.99 15.18
CA LYS A 186 -38.57 -13.65 15.54
C LYS A 186 -38.87 -12.80 14.30
N TYR A 187 -37.92 -12.72 13.36
CA TYR A 187 -38.11 -11.96 12.13
C TYR A 187 -39.30 -12.46 11.29
N ASN A 188 -39.41 -13.78 11.13
CA ASN A 188 -40.48 -14.36 10.32
C ASN A 188 -41.86 -14.14 10.93
N VAL A 189 -41.98 -14.23 12.26
CA VAL A 189 -43.23 -13.95 13.00
C VAL A 189 -43.60 -12.48 12.93
N GLU A 190 -42.67 -11.57 13.21
CA GLU A 190 -42.89 -10.13 13.19
C GLU A 190 -43.33 -9.62 11.81
N ASN A 191 -42.89 -10.27 10.73
CA ASN A 191 -43.24 -9.90 9.36
C ASN A 191 -44.37 -10.74 8.76
N GLY A 192 -45.02 -11.61 9.56
CA GLY A 192 -46.16 -12.41 9.10
C GLY A 192 -45.83 -13.37 7.97
N ILE A 193 -44.61 -13.92 7.95
CA ILE A 193 -44.11 -14.76 6.84
C ILE A 193 -44.85 -16.11 6.82
N ASP A 194 -45.40 -16.45 5.64
CA ASP A 194 -45.93 -17.81 5.38
C ASP A 194 -44.76 -18.81 5.22
N ASN A 195 -44.54 -19.60 6.24
CA ASN A 195 -43.46 -20.59 6.30
C ASN A 195 -43.75 -21.87 5.49
N SER A 196 -44.98 -22.01 4.88
CA SER A 196 -45.32 -23.19 4.07
C SER A 196 -44.43 -23.31 2.81
N ILE A 197 -43.94 -22.17 2.32
CA ILE A 197 -43.06 -22.09 1.14
C ILE A 197 -41.64 -21.75 1.56
N LEU A 198 -40.67 -22.58 1.17
CA LEU A 198 -39.28 -22.48 1.61
C LEU A 198 -38.56 -21.19 1.22
N VAL A 199 -38.99 -20.53 0.15
CA VAL A 199 -38.35 -19.27 -0.31
C VAL A 199 -38.86 -18.04 0.43
N ASN A 200 -39.95 -18.18 1.19
CA ASN A 200 -40.48 -17.08 1.99
C ASN A 200 -39.64 -16.89 3.28
N GLY A 201 -39.44 -15.63 3.63
CA GLY A 201 -38.77 -15.26 4.86
C GLY A 201 -37.28 -15.62 4.93
N ARG A 202 -36.78 -15.69 6.15
CA ARG A 202 -35.37 -16.01 6.42
C ARG A 202 -35.22 -17.47 6.84
N ARG A 203 -34.12 -18.09 6.39
CA ARG A 203 -33.77 -19.47 6.75
C ARG A 203 -32.25 -19.64 6.77
N GLN A 204 -31.76 -20.59 7.55
CA GLN A 204 -30.36 -20.97 7.50
C GLN A 204 -30.09 -21.83 6.25
N THR A 205 -28.91 -21.64 5.66
CA THR A 205 -28.38 -22.48 4.59
C THR A 205 -27.16 -23.26 5.10
N ASN A 206 -26.93 -24.45 4.53
CA ASN A 206 -25.73 -25.22 4.83
C ASN A 206 -24.43 -24.44 4.59
N LEU A 207 -24.39 -23.59 3.55
CA LEU A 207 -23.25 -22.72 3.26
C LEU A 207 -23.06 -21.63 4.33
N GLY A 208 -24.16 -21.04 4.82
CA GLY A 208 -24.11 -20.06 5.91
C GLY A 208 -23.55 -20.67 7.20
N VAL A 209 -24.04 -21.85 7.57
CA VAL A 209 -23.55 -22.60 8.75
C VAL A 209 -22.08 -23.00 8.57
N PHE A 210 -21.67 -23.44 7.37
CA PHE A 210 -20.27 -23.77 7.09
C PHE A 210 -19.34 -22.55 7.24
N ARG A 211 -19.77 -21.37 6.78
CA ARG A 211 -19.01 -20.14 6.99
C ARG A 211 -18.85 -19.80 8.47
N ALA A 212 -19.92 -19.96 9.24
CA ALA A 212 -19.89 -19.74 10.69
C ALA A 212 -18.92 -20.73 11.37
N TYR A 213 -18.97 -22.01 10.97
CA TYR A 213 -18.02 -23.02 11.45
C TYR A 213 -16.58 -22.62 11.18
N LEU A 214 -16.24 -22.27 9.95
CA LEU A 214 -14.90 -21.86 9.57
C LEU A 214 -14.43 -20.64 10.37
N THR A 215 -15.33 -19.69 10.60
CA THR A 215 -15.01 -18.50 11.42
C THR A 215 -14.71 -18.87 12.87
N ALA A 216 -15.56 -19.71 13.48
CA ALA A 216 -15.36 -20.17 14.85
C ALA A 216 -14.10 -21.04 14.96
N TYR A 217 -13.85 -21.91 13.97
CA TYR A 217 -12.65 -22.75 13.93
C TYR A 217 -11.37 -21.93 13.86
N LEU A 218 -11.29 -20.93 12.96
CA LEU A 218 -10.11 -20.05 12.87
C LEU A 218 -9.87 -19.29 14.17
N LYS A 219 -10.95 -18.86 14.84
CA LYS A 219 -10.84 -18.18 16.13
C LYS A 219 -10.39 -19.09 17.27
N SER A 220 -10.62 -20.39 17.17
CA SER A 220 -10.20 -21.37 18.19
C SER A 220 -8.75 -21.81 18.04
N LEU A 221 -8.09 -21.52 16.92
CA LEU A 221 -6.71 -21.94 16.67
C LEU A 221 -5.71 -20.99 17.37
N PRO A 222 -4.79 -21.53 18.19
CA PRO A 222 -3.80 -20.72 18.92
C PRO A 222 -2.75 -20.06 18.00
N ASP A 223 -2.54 -20.63 16.80
CA ASP A 223 -1.59 -20.14 15.82
C ASP A 223 -2.17 -19.02 14.93
N VAL A 224 -3.45 -18.67 15.08
CA VAL A 224 -4.09 -17.57 14.38
C VAL A 224 -3.99 -16.31 15.25
N ASN A 225 -3.41 -15.27 14.68
CA ASN A 225 -3.34 -13.97 15.35
C ASN A 225 -4.72 -13.31 15.36
N GLN A 226 -5.32 -13.22 16.55
CA GLN A 226 -6.69 -12.69 16.74
C GLN A 226 -6.74 -11.16 16.75
N GLU A 227 -5.60 -10.48 16.89
CA GLU A 227 -5.51 -9.01 16.85
C GLU A 227 -5.51 -8.48 15.41
N LEU A 228 -5.15 -9.34 14.44
CA LEU A 228 -5.16 -9.00 13.03
C LEU A 228 -6.44 -9.47 12.35
N THR A 229 -6.66 -8.97 11.12
CA THR A 229 -7.86 -9.31 10.35
C THR A 229 -8.03 -10.82 10.20
N CYS A 230 -9.14 -11.35 10.72
CA CYS A 230 -9.56 -12.74 10.52
C CYS A 230 -10.99 -12.72 9.95
N MET A 231 -11.16 -13.20 8.72
CA MET A 231 -12.45 -13.23 8.06
C MET A 231 -12.63 -14.47 7.19
N VAL A 232 -13.87 -14.94 7.13
CA VAL A 232 -14.33 -15.95 6.18
C VAL A 232 -15.42 -15.30 5.33
N ARG A 233 -15.15 -15.16 4.04
CA ARG A 233 -16.08 -14.49 3.12
C ARG A 233 -16.36 -15.31 1.87
N GLN A 234 -17.56 -15.11 1.35
CA GLN A 234 -17.96 -15.62 0.06
C GLN A 234 -17.51 -14.66 -1.03
N LEU A 235 -16.82 -15.17 -2.02
CA LEU A 235 -16.44 -14.42 -3.21
C LEU A 235 -17.44 -14.63 -4.34
N GLN A 236 -17.22 -13.92 -5.44
CA GLN A 236 -18.05 -14.06 -6.64
C GLN A 236 -17.99 -15.51 -7.15
N PRO A 237 -19.14 -16.13 -7.47
CA PRO A 237 -19.17 -17.46 -8.07
C PRO A 237 -18.36 -17.55 -9.35
N THR A 238 -17.75 -18.69 -9.56
CA THR A 238 -16.97 -19.02 -10.75
C THR A 238 -17.50 -20.30 -11.40
N ASP A 239 -16.95 -20.69 -12.54
CA ASP A 239 -17.17 -21.99 -13.19
C ASP A 239 -16.85 -23.21 -12.30
N ARG A 240 -16.00 -23.00 -11.26
CA ARG A 240 -15.59 -24.02 -10.29
C ARG A 240 -16.42 -24.03 -9.01
N GLY A 241 -17.46 -23.21 -8.92
CA GLY A 241 -18.33 -23.10 -7.77
C GLY A 241 -18.25 -21.78 -7.02
N ILE A 242 -18.73 -21.75 -5.80
CA ILE A 242 -18.73 -20.58 -4.90
C ILE A 242 -17.46 -20.63 -4.05
N PRO A 243 -16.49 -19.71 -4.24
CA PRO A 243 -15.29 -19.67 -3.41
C PRO A 243 -15.61 -19.13 -2.02
N ILE A 244 -15.29 -19.88 -0.98
CA ILE A 244 -15.24 -19.39 0.40
C ILE A 244 -13.81 -19.11 0.75
N GLU A 245 -13.47 -17.83 0.85
CA GLU A 245 -12.13 -17.36 1.15
C GLU A 245 -11.91 -17.31 2.67
N LEU A 246 -10.85 -17.98 3.10
CA LEU A 246 -10.28 -17.82 4.43
C LEU A 246 -9.14 -16.83 4.35
N TYR A 247 -9.29 -15.73 5.07
CA TYR A 247 -8.30 -14.64 5.14
C TYR A 247 -7.95 -14.40 6.61
N PHE A 248 -6.73 -14.73 6.98
CA PHE A 248 -6.28 -14.57 8.35
C PHE A 248 -4.76 -14.43 8.41
N PHE A 249 -4.22 -14.18 9.59
CA PHE A 249 -2.79 -14.10 9.83
C PHE A 249 -2.38 -15.19 10.83
N CYS A 250 -1.37 -15.98 10.46
CA CYS A 250 -0.70 -16.86 11.42
C CYS A 250 0.24 -16.03 12.29
N ALA A 251 0.23 -16.27 13.60
CA ALA A 251 1.21 -15.70 14.51
C ALA A 251 2.61 -16.15 14.10
N LEU A 252 3.55 -15.23 14.03
CA LEU A 252 4.96 -15.55 13.84
C LEU A 252 5.49 -16.04 15.19
N LYS A 253 6.02 -17.24 15.22
CA LYS A 253 6.71 -17.81 16.38
C LYS A 253 8.17 -17.42 16.35
#